data_73b40eda8eb1893fc4681aebf6b7687f
#
_entry.id   73b40eda8eb1893fc4681aebf6b7687f
#
_cell.length_a   1.000
_cell.length_b   1.000
_cell.length_c   1.000
_cell.angle_alpha   90.00
_cell.angle_beta   90.00
_cell.angle_gamma   90.00
#
_symmetry.space_group_name_H-M   'P 1'
#
loop_
_entity.id
_entity.type
_entity.pdbx_description
1 polymer ?
#
loop_
_entity_poly.entity_id
_entity_poly.type
_entity_poly.pdbx_seq_one_letter_code
_entity_poly.pdbx_strand_id
1 'polypeptide(L)'
;MTAMNKLLLASLIALSACVAPVVPDTARLAPGQLGSNGDPDVTAMNLAQYAFADPSRTYGRPIDAARAAASMEYVAGEFYTSPRWANVSAITKEQLLQGRAEVRAALGVAPGTSSQAVVDRLTAAANAMQAQDRPAAIGLLGAPVFTAPGETVLARLSAMPYLQMANVSTMRAAGQLFGPDDLDFR
;
A
#
# COMPACT_ATOMS: atom_id res chain seq x y z
N MET A 1 -7.73 -11.28 72.66
CA MET A 1 -8.02 -12.23 71.59
C MET A 1 -7.81 -11.50 70.28
N THR A 2 -6.66 -11.70 69.69
CA THR A 2 -6.08 -10.94 68.60
C THR A 2 -6.35 -11.65 67.27
N ALA A 3 -7.17 -11.04 66.41
CA ALA A 3 -7.39 -11.49 65.05
C ALA A 3 -6.27 -10.99 64.13
N MET A 4 -5.47 -11.89 63.61
CA MET A 4 -4.33 -11.61 62.75
C MET A 4 -4.80 -11.54 61.29
N ASN A 5 -4.84 -10.31 60.75
CA ASN A 5 -5.13 -10.04 59.32
C ASN A 5 -3.95 -10.49 58.46
N LYS A 6 -4.14 -11.52 57.68
CA LYS A 6 -3.19 -11.97 56.66
C LYS A 6 -3.43 -11.11 55.40
N LEU A 7 -2.56 -10.13 55.14
CA LEU A 7 -2.48 -9.45 53.85
C LEU A 7 -1.94 -10.44 52.81
N LEU A 8 -2.78 -10.82 51.87
CA LEU A 8 -2.38 -11.48 50.62
C LEU A 8 -1.88 -10.42 49.64
N LEU A 9 -0.56 -10.31 49.52
CA LEU A 9 0.06 -9.54 48.43
C LEU A 9 -0.10 -10.36 47.14
N ALA A 10 -1.06 -9.97 46.30
CA ALA A 10 -1.16 -10.49 44.93
C ALA A 10 -0.12 -9.79 44.08
N SER A 11 1.01 -10.46 43.79
CA SER A 11 1.98 -10.02 42.78
C SER A 11 1.36 -10.10 41.40
N LEU A 12 0.99 -8.95 40.80
CA LEU A 12 0.71 -8.84 39.39
C LEU A 12 2.04 -8.95 38.62
N ILE A 13 2.32 -10.13 38.09
CA ILE A 13 3.39 -10.31 37.10
C ILE A 13 2.82 -9.78 35.78
N ALA A 14 3.19 -8.55 35.41
CA ALA A 14 2.96 -8.02 34.07
C ALA A 14 3.83 -8.82 33.09
N LEU A 15 3.26 -9.76 32.35
CA LEU A 15 3.90 -10.37 31.20
C LEU A 15 4.05 -9.27 30.14
N SER A 16 5.22 -8.65 30.06
CA SER A 16 5.64 -7.88 28.90
C SER A 16 5.81 -8.86 27.76
N ALA A 17 4.75 -9.12 27.01
CA ALA A 17 4.86 -9.83 25.74
C ALA A 17 5.68 -8.95 24.81
N CYS A 18 6.96 -9.29 24.61
CA CYS A 18 7.74 -8.75 23.49
C CYS A 18 7.03 -9.21 22.21
N VAL A 19 6.20 -8.34 21.64
CA VAL A 19 5.66 -8.54 20.31
C VAL A 19 6.86 -8.41 19.36
N ALA A 20 7.26 -9.55 18.79
CA ALA A 20 8.28 -9.55 17.75
C ALA A 20 7.82 -8.58 16.62
N PRO A 21 8.73 -7.76 16.07
CA PRO A 21 8.36 -6.87 14.98
C PRO A 21 7.79 -7.70 13.83
N VAL A 22 6.53 -7.43 13.47
CA VAL A 22 5.89 -8.08 12.34
C VAL A 22 6.56 -7.55 11.09
N VAL A 23 7.31 -8.41 10.39
CA VAL A 23 7.88 -8.06 9.08
C VAL A 23 6.70 -7.86 8.12
N PRO A 24 6.61 -6.67 7.48
CA PRO A 24 5.52 -6.41 6.54
C PRO A 24 5.54 -7.40 5.38
N ASP A 25 4.34 -7.77 4.94
CA ASP A 25 4.17 -8.56 3.72
C ASP A 25 4.66 -7.76 2.50
N THR A 26 5.35 -8.44 1.58
CA THR A 26 6.00 -7.85 0.40
C THR A 26 5.44 -8.46 -0.87
N ALA A 27 5.59 -7.73 -1.98
CA ALA A 27 5.29 -8.21 -3.32
C ALA A 27 6.54 -8.12 -4.20
N ARG A 28 6.47 -8.74 -5.37
CA ARG A 28 7.46 -8.61 -6.44
C ARG A 28 6.78 -8.05 -7.68
N LEU A 29 7.51 -7.24 -8.43
CA LEU A 29 7.08 -6.73 -9.72
C LEU A 29 7.87 -7.42 -10.84
N ALA A 30 7.17 -7.96 -11.82
CA ALA A 30 7.80 -8.40 -13.05
C ALA A 30 8.20 -7.18 -13.91
N PRO A 31 9.25 -7.30 -14.74
CA PRO A 31 9.59 -6.25 -15.71
C PRO A 31 8.37 -5.87 -16.56
N GLY A 32 8.11 -4.59 -16.70
CA GLY A 32 6.97 -4.07 -17.47
C GLY A 32 5.59 -4.17 -16.80
N GLN A 33 5.46 -4.81 -15.63
CA GLN A 33 4.16 -5.04 -14.97
C GLN A 33 3.42 -3.74 -14.64
N LEU A 34 4.13 -2.65 -14.38
CA LEU A 34 3.55 -1.32 -14.16
C LEU A 34 3.47 -0.46 -15.44
N GLY A 35 3.73 -1.06 -16.61
CA GLY A 35 3.70 -0.35 -17.89
C GLY A 35 5.00 0.38 -18.25
N SER A 36 6.09 0.14 -17.52
CA SER A 36 7.43 0.66 -17.79
C SER A 36 8.47 -0.43 -17.62
N ASN A 37 9.52 -0.41 -18.46
CA ASN A 37 10.66 -1.33 -18.38
C ASN A 37 11.84 -0.76 -17.58
N GLY A 38 11.64 0.35 -16.87
CA GLY A 38 12.64 0.93 -15.96
C GLY A 38 12.82 0.13 -14.68
N ASP A 39 13.65 0.67 -13.79
CA ASP A 39 13.81 0.12 -12.43
C ASP A 39 12.45 0.04 -11.74
N PRO A 40 12.03 -1.13 -11.26
CA PRO A 40 10.68 -1.32 -10.72
C PRO A 40 10.42 -0.48 -9.48
N ASP A 41 11.43 -0.28 -8.60
CA ASP A 41 11.27 0.49 -7.37
C ASP A 41 11.06 1.97 -7.68
N VAL A 42 11.89 2.50 -8.59
CA VAL A 42 11.80 3.90 -9.05
C VAL A 42 10.49 4.12 -9.80
N THR A 43 10.11 3.22 -10.69
CA THR A 43 8.83 3.29 -11.43
C THR A 43 7.65 3.28 -10.48
N ALA A 44 7.61 2.34 -9.54
CA ALA A 44 6.52 2.24 -8.57
C ALA A 44 6.45 3.48 -7.67
N MET A 45 7.60 3.99 -7.19
CA MET A 45 7.63 5.18 -6.36
C MET A 45 7.10 6.41 -7.11
N ASN A 46 7.54 6.61 -8.35
CA ASN A 46 7.08 7.73 -9.18
C ASN A 46 5.59 7.65 -9.48
N LEU A 47 5.07 6.47 -9.83
CA LEU A 47 3.63 6.28 -10.07
C LEU A 47 2.81 6.56 -8.81
N ALA A 48 3.22 6.03 -7.66
CA ALA A 48 2.51 6.25 -6.42
C ALA A 48 2.55 7.72 -5.99
N GLN A 49 3.74 8.36 -6.00
CA GLN A 49 3.90 9.75 -5.64
C GLN A 49 3.09 10.67 -6.58
N TYR A 50 3.16 10.45 -7.89
CA TYR A 50 2.39 11.23 -8.85
C TYR A 50 0.88 11.09 -8.59
N ALA A 51 0.37 9.88 -8.50
CA ALA A 51 -1.06 9.63 -8.41
C ALA A 51 -1.67 10.13 -7.09
N PHE A 52 -0.99 9.87 -5.96
CA PHE A 52 -1.51 10.26 -4.65
C PHE A 52 -1.26 11.71 -4.26
N ALA A 53 -0.52 12.48 -5.07
CA ALA A 53 -0.32 13.90 -4.81
C ALA A 53 -1.62 14.72 -4.94
N ASP A 54 -2.50 14.34 -5.88
CA ASP A 54 -3.76 15.02 -6.12
C ASP A 54 -4.79 14.04 -6.72
N PRO A 55 -6.03 13.95 -6.16
CA PRO A 55 -7.08 13.08 -6.69
C PRO A 55 -7.43 13.32 -8.17
N SER A 56 -7.27 14.54 -8.67
CA SER A 56 -7.55 14.88 -10.07
C SER A 56 -6.66 14.09 -11.06
N ARG A 57 -5.50 13.63 -10.61
CA ARG A 57 -4.56 12.86 -11.44
C ARG A 57 -5.05 11.44 -11.78
N THR A 58 -5.93 10.90 -10.95
CA THR A 58 -6.52 9.56 -11.14
C THR A 58 -8.03 9.58 -11.40
N TYR A 59 -8.69 10.73 -11.21
CA TYR A 59 -10.12 10.86 -11.44
C TYR A 59 -10.49 10.55 -12.89
N GLY A 60 -11.43 9.60 -13.09
CA GLY A 60 -11.80 9.10 -14.41
C GLY A 60 -10.75 8.22 -15.10
N ARG A 61 -9.65 7.89 -14.41
CA ARG A 61 -8.52 7.13 -14.94
C ARG A 61 -8.28 5.83 -14.14
N PRO A 62 -9.18 4.86 -14.20
CA PRO A 62 -9.09 3.65 -13.37
C PRO A 62 -7.83 2.80 -13.65
N ILE A 63 -7.26 2.88 -14.86
CA ILE A 63 -5.99 2.21 -15.20
C ILE A 63 -4.84 2.80 -14.39
N ASP A 64 -4.73 4.12 -14.36
CA ASP A 64 -3.67 4.83 -13.64
C ASP A 64 -3.84 4.64 -12.12
N ALA A 65 -5.08 4.70 -11.63
CA ALA A 65 -5.41 4.45 -10.23
C ALA A 65 -5.05 3.02 -9.81
N ALA A 66 -5.33 2.01 -10.64
CA ALA A 66 -4.99 0.62 -10.34
C ALA A 66 -3.46 0.41 -10.30
N ARG A 67 -2.72 0.98 -11.25
CA ARG A 67 -1.26 0.93 -11.25
C ARG A 67 -0.66 1.66 -10.05
N ALA A 68 -1.20 2.81 -9.68
CA ALA A 68 -0.77 3.55 -8.50
C ALA A 68 -1.03 2.79 -7.20
N ALA A 69 -2.20 2.16 -7.07
CA ALA A 69 -2.52 1.33 -5.92
C ALA A 69 -1.61 0.09 -5.82
N ALA A 70 -1.32 -0.57 -6.95
CA ALA A 70 -0.34 -1.66 -7.01
C ALA A 70 1.06 -1.18 -6.65
N SER A 71 1.45 0.01 -7.09
CA SER A 71 2.73 0.63 -6.76
C SER A 71 2.86 0.91 -5.26
N MET A 72 1.81 1.46 -4.64
CA MET A 72 1.78 1.69 -3.18
C MET A 72 1.89 0.39 -2.39
N GLU A 73 1.21 -0.65 -2.85
CA GLU A 73 1.27 -1.98 -2.25
C GLU A 73 2.69 -2.56 -2.28
N TYR A 74 3.37 -2.39 -3.41
CA TYR A 74 4.75 -2.84 -3.60
C TYR A 74 5.75 -2.03 -2.78
N VAL A 75 5.79 -0.69 -2.94
CA VAL A 75 6.82 0.14 -2.30
C VAL A 75 6.76 0.10 -0.78
N ALA A 76 5.57 -0.03 -0.19
CA ALA A 76 5.43 -0.11 1.25
C ALA A 76 6.13 -1.33 1.86
N GLY A 77 6.11 -2.48 1.19
CA GLY A 77 6.83 -3.67 1.61
C GLY A 77 8.31 -3.63 1.23
N GLU A 78 8.62 -3.29 -0.02
CA GLU A 78 9.97 -3.28 -0.56
C GLU A 78 10.88 -2.30 0.20
N PHE A 79 10.41 -1.07 0.45
CA PHE A 79 11.22 -0.06 1.15
C PHE A 79 11.44 -0.40 2.63
N TYR A 80 10.54 -1.17 3.22
CA TYR A 80 10.70 -1.60 4.60
C TYR A 80 11.74 -2.73 4.73
N THR A 81 11.77 -3.68 3.80
CA THR A 81 12.52 -4.92 3.94
C THR A 81 13.83 -4.96 3.15
N SER A 82 13.91 -4.24 2.03
CA SER A 82 15.07 -4.29 1.14
C SER A 82 16.27 -3.48 1.69
N PRO A 83 17.46 -4.09 1.74
CA PRO A 83 18.68 -3.38 2.11
C PRO A 83 19.03 -2.20 1.18
N ARG A 84 18.57 -2.24 -0.07
CA ARG A 84 18.72 -1.15 -1.04
C ARG A 84 18.22 0.19 -0.49
N TRP A 85 17.15 0.15 0.30
CA TRP A 85 16.48 1.33 0.84
C TRP A 85 16.78 1.55 2.34
N ALA A 86 17.97 1.11 2.80
CA ALA A 86 18.40 1.28 4.18
C ALA A 86 18.51 2.75 4.60
N ASN A 87 18.76 3.66 3.65
CA ASN A 87 18.86 5.11 3.87
C ASN A 87 17.49 5.80 4.03
N VAL A 88 16.39 5.18 3.64
CA VAL A 88 15.04 5.72 3.89
C VAL A 88 14.74 5.63 5.38
N SER A 89 14.29 6.73 5.98
CA SER A 89 14.05 6.82 7.41
C SER A 89 12.98 5.82 7.89
N ALA A 90 13.15 5.29 9.12
CA ALA A 90 12.18 4.36 9.70
C ALA A 90 10.76 4.97 9.76
N ILE A 91 10.66 6.28 10.07
CA ILE A 91 9.37 6.99 10.10
C ILE A 91 8.71 6.96 8.72
N THR A 92 9.47 7.21 7.65
CA THR A 92 8.93 7.18 6.28
C THR A 92 8.47 5.77 5.90
N LYS A 93 9.22 4.74 6.27
CA LYS A 93 8.84 3.33 6.05
C LYS A 93 7.52 2.98 6.74
N GLU A 94 7.36 3.37 8.01
CA GLU A 94 6.11 3.18 8.75
C GLU A 94 4.94 3.94 8.10
N GLN A 95 5.18 5.16 7.63
CA GLN A 95 4.15 5.94 6.94
C GLN A 95 3.74 5.33 5.60
N LEU A 96 4.67 4.71 4.86
CA LEU A 96 4.33 3.96 3.65
C LEU A 96 3.41 2.77 3.97
N LEU A 97 3.62 2.06 5.06
CA LEU A 97 2.71 0.99 5.52
C LEU A 97 1.32 1.54 5.87
N GLN A 98 1.25 2.71 6.51
CA GLN A 98 -0.03 3.38 6.80
C GLN A 98 -0.73 3.83 5.53
N GLY A 99 -0.01 4.38 4.55
CA GLY A 99 -0.54 4.74 3.24
C GLY A 99 -1.08 3.53 2.48
N ARG A 100 -0.36 2.39 2.53
CA ARG A 100 -0.85 1.11 2.00
C ARG A 100 -2.16 0.69 2.66
N ALA A 101 -2.23 0.77 3.97
CA ALA A 101 -3.45 0.42 4.71
C ALA A 101 -4.64 1.32 4.31
N GLU A 102 -4.41 2.61 4.10
CA GLU A 102 -5.41 3.57 3.64
C GLU A 102 -5.90 3.23 2.23
N VAL A 103 -5.00 2.92 1.29
CA VAL A 103 -5.36 2.48 -0.07
C VAL A 103 -6.15 1.17 -0.05
N ARG A 104 -5.72 0.19 0.74
CA ARG A 104 -6.44 -1.08 0.94
C ARG A 104 -7.86 -0.85 1.45
N ALA A 105 -8.03 0.02 2.42
CA ALA A 105 -9.35 0.36 2.97
C ALA A 105 -10.23 1.04 1.92
N ALA A 106 -9.71 2.01 1.17
CA ALA A 106 -10.43 2.71 0.11
C ALA A 106 -10.93 1.76 -0.99
N LEU A 107 -10.12 0.79 -1.38
CA LEU A 107 -10.48 -0.20 -2.40
C LEU A 107 -11.32 -1.36 -1.84
N GLY A 108 -11.29 -1.59 -0.54
CA GLY A 108 -11.97 -2.72 0.11
C GLY A 108 -11.21 -4.03 -0.10
N VAL A 109 -9.89 -4.02 0.05
CA VAL A 109 -9.07 -5.24 0.04
C VAL A 109 -9.46 -6.10 1.25
N ALA A 110 -9.66 -7.39 1.02
CA ALA A 110 -10.06 -8.32 2.07
C ALA A 110 -8.93 -8.48 3.13
N PRO A 111 -9.28 -8.55 4.42
CA PRO A 111 -8.30 -8.79 5.47
C PRO A 111 -7.48 -10.06 5.21
N GLY A 112 -6.18 -10.01 5.49
CA GLY A 112 -5.28 -11.15 5.30
C GLY A 112 -4.85 -11.41 3.85
N THR A 113 -5.31 -10.61 2.87
CA THR A 113 -4.85 -10.72 1.49
C THR A 113 -3.38 -10.34 1.40
N SER A 114 -2.57 -11.19 0.75
CA SER A 114 -1.14 -10.91 0.55
C SER A 114 -0.93 -9.74 -0.40
N SER A 115 0.17 -9.00 -0.19
CA SER A 115 0.60 -7.90 -1.07
C SER A 115 0.76 -8.36 -2.52
N GLN A 116 1.31 -9.56 -2.73
CA GLN A 116 1.44 -10.12 -4.07
C GLN A 116 0.09 -10.30 -4.77
N ALA A 117 -0.90 -10.86 -4.07
CA ALA A 117 -2.23 -11.05 -4.64
C ALA A 117 -2.90 -9.71 -5.01
N VAL A 118 -2.71 -8.66 -4.21
CA VAL A 118 -3.25 -7.33 -4.52
C VAL A 118 -2.55 -6.74 -5.75
N VAL A 119 -1.23 -6.78 -5.81
CA VAL A 119 -0.44 -6.30 -6.96
C VAL A 119 -0.85 -7.01 -8.24
N ASP A 120 -0.91 -8.35 -8.21
CA ASP A 120 -1.24 -9.15 -9.39
C ASP A 120 -2.64 -8.84 -9.91
N ARG A 121 -3.63 -8.71 -9.02
CA ARG A 121 -5.01 -8.39 -9.40
C ARG A 121 -5.17 -6.99 -9.96
N LEU A 122 -4.56 -5.99 -9.32
CA LEU A 122 -4.64 -4.60 -9.78
C LEU A 122 -3.94 -4.41 -11.12
N THR A 123 -2.76 -4.99 -11.31
CA THR A 123 -2.01 -4.87 -12.57
C THR A 123 -2.69 -5.65 -13.70
N ALA A 124 -3.21 -6.85 -13.43
CA ALA A 124 -3.98 -7.61 -14.41
C ALA A 124 -5.27 -6.87 -14.80
N ALA A 125 -5.98 -6.26 -13.83
CA ALA A 125 -7.17 -5.46 -14.11
C ALA A 125 -6.83 -4.20 -14.94
N ALA A 126 -5.71 -3.52 -14.65
CA ALA A 126 -5.23 -2.40 -15.46
C ALA A 126 -4.96 -2.81 -16.90
N ASN A 127 -4.32 -3.97 -17.11
CA ASN A 127 -4.04 -4.50 -18.44
C ASN A 127 -5.34 -4.91 -19.19
N ALA A 128 -6.29 -5.53 -18.51
CA ALA A 128 -7.60 -5.85 -19.09
C ALA A 128 -8.36 -4.57 -19.49
N MET A 129 -8.36 -3.54 -18.64
CA MET A 129 -8.95 -2.24 -18.99
C MET A 129 -8.24 -1.59 -20.19
N GLN A 130 -6.92 -1.67 -20.26
CA GLN A 130 -6.14 -1.15 -21.40
C GLN A 130 -6.46 -1.90 -22.70
N ALA A 131 -6.72 -3.21 -22.62
CA ALA A 131 -7.19 -4.02 -23.73
C ALA A 131 -8.70 -3.84 -24.04
N GLN A 132 -9.39 -2.94 -23.34
CA GLN A 132 -10.83 -2.69 -23.44
C GLN A 132 -11.70 -3.91 -23.06
N ASP A 133 -11.13 -4.88 -22.35
CA ASP A 133 -11.84 -6.05 -21.81
C ASP A 133 -12.39 -5.73 -20.40
N ARG A 134 -13.50 -4.99 -20.38
CA ARG A 134 -14.19 -4.60 -19.16
C ARG A 134 -14.68 -5.81 -18.33
N PRO A 135 -15.27 -6.85 -18.93
CA PRO A 135 -15.69 -8.03 -18.18
C PRO A 135 -14.53 -8.72 -17.45
N ALA A 136 -13.38 -8.90 -18.09
CA ALA A 136 -12.21 -9.47 -17.46
C ALA A 136 -11.69 -8.57 -16.32
N ALA A 137 -11.63 -7.24 -16.51
CA ALA A 137 -11.24 -6.31 -15.47
C ALA A 137 -12.13 -6.40 -14.23
N ILE A 138 -13.45 -6.46 -14.40
CA ILE A 138 -14.42 -6.62 -13.32
C ILE A 138 -14.22 -7.95 -12.58
N GLY A 139 -14.02 -9.05 -13.31
CA GLY A 139 -13.74 -10.37 -12.71
C GLY A 139 -12.48 -10.37 -11.85
N LEU A 140 -11.45 -9.64 -12.27
CA LEU A 140 -10.18 -9.50 -11.52
C LEU A 140 -10.31 -8.66 -10.26
N LEU A 141 -11.20 -7.67 -10.25
CA LEU A 141 -11.43 -6.75 -9.12
C LEU A 141 -12.45 -7.29 -8.08
N GLY A 142 -12.85 -8.55 -8.17
CA GLY A 142 -13.77 -9.19 -7.23
C GLY A 142 -13.08 -10.07 -6.17
N ALA A 143 -13.92 -10.90 -5.54
CA ALA A 143 -13.45 -11.87 -4.56
C ALA A 143 -12.41 -12.84 -5.17
N PRO A 144 -11.50 -13.41 -4.35
CA PRO A 144 -11.39 -13.25 -2.89
C PRO A 144 -10.56 -12.03 -2.45
N VAL A 145 -9.90 -11.32 -3.37
CA VAL A 145 -8.97 -10.22 -3.04
C VAL A 145 -9.71 -8.99 -2.55
N PHE A 146 -10.88 -8.70 -3.12
CA PHE A 146 -11.70 -7.56 -2.72
C PHE A 146 -13.01 -8.03 -2.09
N THR A 147 -13.48 -7.28 -1.09
CA THR A 147 -14.73 -7.58 -0.35
C THR A 147 -15.98 -7.13 -1.10
N ALA A 148 -15.84 -6.16 -2.02
CA ALA A 148 -16.92 -5.64 -2.83
C ALA A 148 -16.95 -6.31 -4.22
N PRO A 149 -18.11 -6.28 -4.93
CA PRO A 149 -18.17 -6.67 -6.33
C PRO A 149 -17.22 -5.86 -7.20
N GLY A 150 -16.68 -6.46 -8.25
CA GLY A 150 -15.66 -5.84 -9.12
C GLY A 150 -16.10 -4.52 -9.75
N GLU A 151 -17.38 -4.36 -10.09
CA GLU A 151 -17.94 -3.08 -10.55
C GLU A 151 -17.78 -1.97 -9.51
N THR A 152 -18.00 -2.31 -8.24
CA THR A 152 -17.85 -1.34 -7.14
C THR A 152 -16.38 -0.95 -6.96
N VAL A 153 -15.45 -1.92 -7.04
CA VAL A 153 -14.01 -1.64 -6.94
C VAL A 153 -13.54 -0.81 -8.15
N LEU A 154 -14.03 -1.10 -9.35
CA LEU A 154 -13.76 -0.31 -10.55
C LEU A 154 -14.27 1.15 -10.40
N ALA A 155 -15.45 1.32 -9.84
CA ALA A 155 -15.97 2.66 -9.54
C ALA A 155 -15.11 3.41 -8.51
N ARG A 156 -14.63 2.73 -7.48
CA ARG A 156 -13.68 3.29 -6.48
C ARG A 156 -12.34 3.70 -7.13
N LEU A 157 -11.80 2.88 -8.03
CA LEU A 157 -10.61 3.24 -8.80
C LEU A 157 -10.84 4.46 -9.70
N SER A 158 -12.05 4.59 -10.28
CA SER A 158 -12.40 5.73 -11.14
C SER A 158 -12.61 7.04 -10.38
N ALA A 159 -12.88 6.97 -9.08
CA ALA A 159 -13.15 8.12 -8.22
C ALA A 159 -12.49 7.94 -6.85
N MET A 160 -11.17 7.71 -6.86
CA MET A 160 -10.39 7.54 -5.64
C MET A 160 -10.38 8.84 -4.84
N PRO A 161 -10.73 8.83 -3.55
CA PRO A 161 -10.72 10.04 -2.72
C PRO A 161 -9.28 10.49 -2.45
N TYR A 162 -9.12 11.70 -1.88
CA TYR A 162 -7.83 12.09 -1.34
C TYR A 162 -7.44 11.16 -0.18
N LEU A 163 -6.27 10.55 -0.30
CA LEU A 163 -5.70 9.61 0.66
C LEU A 163 -4.51 10.28 1.33
N GLN A 164 -4.74 10.80 2.53
CA GLN A 164 -3.76 11.65 3.22
C GLN A 164 -2.45 10.92 3.52
N MET A 165 -2.54 9.70 4.03
CA MET A 165 -1.33 8.94 4.39
C MET A 165 -0.59 8.44 3.16
N ALA A 166 -1.30 8.04 2.11
CA ALA A 166 -0.69 7.70 0.82
C ALA A 166 0.04 8.91 0.22
N ASN A 167 -0.57 10.10 0.25
CA ASN A 167 0.07 11.33 -0.20
C ASN A 167 1.33 11.66 0.60
N VAL A 168 1.21 11.83 1.90
CA VAL A 168 2.33 12.27 2.77
C VAL A 168 3.50 11.29 2.72
N SER A 169 3.23 9.99 2.76
CA SER A 169 4.27 8.97 2.77
C SER A 169 5.03 8.89 1.45
N THR A 170 4.31 8.95 0.31
CA THR A 170 4.94 8.89 -1.01
C THR A 170 5.74 10.16 -1.31
N MET A 171 5.24 11.33 -0.93
CA MET A 171 5.98 12.59 -1.05
C MET A 171 7.29 12.57 -0.24
N ARG A 172 7.25 12.09 0.99
CA ARG A 172 8.45 11.98 1.84
C ARG A 172 9.45 10.96 1.32
N ALA A 173 8.97 9.79 0.90
CA ALA A 173 9.82 8.76 0.34
C ALA A 173 10.52 9.25 -0.93
N ALA A 174 9.78 9.85 -1.86
CA ALA A 174 10.32 10.43 -3.09
C ALA A 174 11.37 11.52 -2.80
N GLY A 175 11.12 12.42 -1.84
CA GLY A 175 12.08 13.44 -1.44
C GLY A 175 13.37 12.88 -0.83
N GLN A 176 13.34 11.70 -0.20
CA GLN A 176 14.53 11.03 0.31
C GLN A 176 15.30 10.26 -0.77
N LEU A 177 14.64 9.89 -1.87
CA LEU A 177 15.23 9.13 -2.96
C LEU A 177 15.83 10.00 -4.05
N PHE A 178 15.10 11.01 -4.46
CA PHE A 178 15.42 11.80 -5.65
C PHE A 178 16.01 13.18 -5.31
N GLY A 179 15.91 13.62 -4.04
CA GLY A 179 16.29 14.96 -3.64
C GLY A 179 15.25 16.02 -4.11
N PRO A 180 15.41 17.28 -3.64
CA PRO A 180 14.48 18.34 -3.98
C PRO A 180 14.53 18.74 -5.47
N ASP A 181 15.65 18.54 -6.15
CA ASP A 181 15.88 18.98 -7.54
C ASP A 181 15.31 18.01 -8.59
N ASP A 182 15.10 16.73 -8.21
CA ASP A 182 14.59 15.69 -9.14
C ASP A 182 13.06 15.59 -9.14
N LEU A 183 12.38 16.33 -8.26
CA LEU A 183 10.92 16.30 -8.14
C LEU A 183 10.19 17.28 -9.09
N ASP A 184 10.95 18.03 -9.90
CA ASP A 184 10.40 19.00 -10.85
C ASP A 184 9.91 18.27 -12.11
N PHE A 185 8.71 17.70 -12.03
CA PHE A 185 8.01 17.13 -13.19
C PHE A 185 7.55 18.26 -14.12
N ARG A 186 8.40 18.58 -15.10
CA ARG A 186 8.04 19.43 -16.23
C ARG A 186 7.13 18.71 -17.23
#